data_0c20acd0683d23af4109c32978da1237
#
_entry.id   0c20acd0683d23af4109c32978da1237
#
_cell.length_a   1.000
_cell.length_b   1.000
_cell.length_c   1.000
_cell.angle_alpha   90.00
_cell.angle_beta   90.00
_cell.angle_gamma   90.00
#
_symmetry.space_group_name_H-M   'P 1'
#
loop_
_entity.id
_entity.type
_entity.pdbx_description
1 polymer ?
#
loop_
_entity_poly.entity_id
_entity_poly.type
_entity_poly.pdbx_seq_one_letter_code
_entity_poly.pdbx_strand_id
1 'polypeptide(L)'
;MVNIVLRGLAAAALAVMPLLAPAPAHAAETLPLADAVAGLPVALESRDGYNRNKFRHWNTGDDPADGCNTRAEVLLHEAITPPDVGAGCRLSGGSWFSYYDATVVTSAGSLDIDHMVPLAEAWDSGASAWTAQRREAYANDQGAEASLVAVTARSNRSKADQDPAQWLPPVTSVHCRYVGEWVGTKLRWGLAVDDVEVIALQNLASECPGETVTYEPAL
;
A
#
# COMPACT_ATOMS: atom_id res chain seq x y z
N MET A 1 59.05 58.86 -9.62
CA MET A 1 58.61 57.51 -9.83
C MET A 1 57.64 57.17 -8.69
N VAL A 2 56.35 57.20 -8.93
CA VAL A 2 55.32 56.98 -7.93
C VAL A 2 54.69 55.59 -8.20
N ASN A 3 54.93 54.66 -7.28
CA ASN A 3 54.33 53.31 -7.36
C ASN A 3 52.90 53.34 -6.76
N ILE A 4 51.93 53.14 -7.62
CA ILE A 4 50.50 52.94 -7.21
C ILE A 4 50.27 51.43 -6.97
N VAL A 5 50.02 51.07 -5.69
CA VAL A 5 49.60 49.71 -5.30
C VAL A 5 48.08 49.63 -5.37
N LEU A 6 47.61 48.94 -6.37
CA LEU A 6 46.16 48.57 -6.44
C LEU A 6 45.85 47.46 -5.40
N ARG A 7 45.04 47.77 -4.40
CA ARG A 7 44.43 46.76 -3.49
C ARG A 7 43.13 46.27 -4.12
N GLY A 8 43.16 45.01 -4.56
CA GLY A 8 41.92 44.32 -5.01
C GLY A 8 41.04 43.95 -3.82
N LEU A 9 39.80 44.42 -3.83
CA LEU A 9 38.73 43.98 -2.94
C LEU A 9 38.11 42.68 -3.50
N ALA A 10 38.33 41.57 -2.80
CA ALA A 10 37.61 40.32 -3.07
C ALA A 10 36.23 40.38 -2.40
N ALA A 11 35.17 40.45 -3.21
CA ALA A 11 33.81 40.33 -2.74
C ALA A 11 33.48 38.85 -2.55
N ALA A 12 33.28 38.41 -1.30
CA ALA A 12 32.79 37.08 -0.99
C ALA A 12 31.26 37.08 -1.17
N ALA A 13 30.76 36.36 -2.20
CA ALA A 13 29.34 36.09 -2.37
C ALA A 13 28.90 34.97 -1.42
N LEU A 14 28.13 35.31 -0.41
CA LEU A 14 27.44 34.33 0.45
C LEU A 14 26.29 33.73 -0.35
N ALA A 15 26.43 32.47 -0.76
CA ALA A 15 25.35 31.72 -1.32
C ALA A 15 24.35 31.30 -0.20
N VAL A 16 23.20 31.93 -0.17
CA VAL A 16 22.08 31.51 0.70
C VAL A 16 21.45 30.29 0.07
N MET A 17 21.73 29.09 0.61
CA MET A 17 20.96 27.87 0.27
C MET A 17 19.60 27.98 0.92
N PRO A 18 18.49 27.80 0.15
CA PRO A 18 17.17 27.67 0.74
C PRO A 18 17.13 26.38 1.58
N LEU A 19 16.83 26.50 2.86
CA LEU A 19 16.46 25.39 3.72
C LEU A 19 15.11 24.86 3.22
N LEU A 20 15.12 23.73 2.53
CA LEU A 20 13.90 22.95 2.26
C LEU A 20 13.37 22.47 3.61
N ALA A 21 12.29 23.08 4.09
CA ALA A 21 11.58 22.56 5.24
C ALA A 21 11.05 21.16 4.87
N PRO A 22 11.22 20.14 5.75
CA PRO A 22 10.60 18.85 5.50
C PRO A 22 9.07 19.05 5.39
N ALA A 23 8.44 18.37 4.42
CA ALA A 23 6.99 18.34 4.34
C ALA A 23 6.43 17.80 5.67
N PRO A 24 5.31 18.35 6.18
CA PRO A 24 4.72 17.84 7.40
C PRO A 24 4.34 16.37 7.17
N ALA A 25 4.87 15.47 8.00
CA ALA A 25 4.38 14.11 8.07
C ALA A 25 2.91 14.17 8.53
N HIS A 26 2.01 13.55 7.77
CA HIS A 26 0.64 13.39 8.23
C HIS A 26 0.66 12.46 9.44
N ALA A 27 -0.03 12.86 10.53
CA ALA A 27 -0.17 11.99 11.69
C ALA A 27 -1.13 10.83 11.34
N ALA A 28 -0.88 9.67 11.93
CA ALA A 28 -1.80 8.55 11.84
C ALA A 28 -3.17 8.95 12.43
N GLU A 29 -4.23 8.62 11.71
CA GLU A 29 -5.61 8.82 12.15
C GLU A 29 -6.19 7.47 12.55
N THR A 30 -6.94 7.45 13.68
CA THR A 30 -7.66 6.24 14.13
C THR A 30 -9.13 6.59 14.32
N LEU A 31 -9.99 5.85 13.64
CA LEU A 31 -11.45 6.05 13.64
C LEU A 31 -12.15 4.71 13.92
N PRO A 32 -13.34 4.72 14.56
CA PRO A 32 -14.24 3.57 14.51
C PRO A 32 -14.51 3.17 13.06
N LEU A 33 -14.61 1.87 12.79
CA LEU A 33 -14.80 1.38 11.40
C LEU A 33 -16.01 2.02 10.70
N ALA A 34 -17.13 2.19 11.42
CA ALA A 34 -18.32 2.83 10.85
C ALA A 34 -18.08 4.29 10.43
N ASP A 35 -17.32 5.05 11.23
CA ASP A 35 -16.97 6.44 10.93
C ASP A 35 -15.95 6.50 9.77
N ALA A 36 -15.02 5.56 9.72
CA ALA A 36 -14.07 5.41 8.63
C ALA A 36 -14.78 5.13 7.30
N VAL A 37 -15.76 4.22 7.28
CA VAL A 37 -16.61 3.95 6.10
C VAL A 37 -17.40 5.19 5.70
N ALA A 38 -17.98 5.92 6.64
CA ALA A 38 -18.73 7.15 6.37
C ALA A 38 -17.84 8.28 5.81
N GLY A 39 -16.53 8.24 6.07
CA GLY A 39 -15.54 9.19 5.58
C GLY A 39 -15.06 8.92 4.14
N LEU A 40 -15.38 7.76 3.54
CA LEU A 40 -14.96 7.43 2.18
C LEU A 40 -15.71 8.31 1.16
N PRO A 41 -15.01 8.86 0.15
CA PRO A 41 -15.68 9.57 -0.94
C PRO A 41 -16.48 8.57 -1.81
N VAL A 42 -17.70 8.95 -2.19
CA VAL A 42 -18.54 8.14 -3.08
C VAL A 42 -18.43 8.70 -4.51
N ALA A 43 -18.12 7.85 -5.49
CA ALA A 43 -18.01 8.22 -6.89
C ALA A 43 -18.38 7.04 -7.81
N LEU A 44 -18.75 7.36 -9.05
CA LEU A 44 -18.94 6.32 -10.07
C LEU A 44 -17.58 5.73 -10.47
N GLU A 45 -17.51 4.44 -10.53
CA GLU A 45 -16.35 3.71 -11.00
C GLU A 45 -16.28 3.61 -12.52
N SER A 46 -15.05 3.54 -13.03
CA SER A 46 -14.82 3.30 -14.46
C SER A 46 -13.54 2.51 -14.71
N ARG A 47 -13.69 1.37 -15.36
CA ARG A 47 -12.58 0.53 -15.83
C ARG A 47 -11.94 1.02 -17.13
N ASP A 48 -12.45 2.12 -17.70
CA ASP A 48 -12.01 2.63 -18.99
C ASP A 48 -10.49 2.90 -19.01
N GLY A 49 -9.82 2.32 -19.98
CA GLY A 49 -8.38 2.49 -20.15
C GLY A 49 -7.51 1.77 -19.12
N TYR A 50 -8.07 0.94 -18.23
CA TYR A 50 -7.27 0.13 -17.32
C TYR A 50 -6.30 -0.77 -18.07
N ASN A 51 -5.09 -0.80 -17.56
CA ASN A 51 -4.08 -1.80 -17.93
C ASN A 51 -3.17 -2.02 -16.72
N ARG A 52 -3.00 -3.27 -16.30
CA ARG A 52 -2.17 -3.62 -15.14
C ARG A 52 -0.75 -3.05 -15.23
N ASN A 53 -0.19 -2.94 -16.42
CA ASN A 53 1.16 -2.39 -16.62
C ASN A 53 1.26 -0.88 -16.31
N LYS A 54 0.15 -0.18 -16.10
CA LYS A 54 0.15 1.21 -15.61
C LYS A 54 0.48 1.31 -14.13
N PHE A 55 0.43 0.19 -13.41
CA PHE A 55 0.90 0.04 -12.05
C PHE A 55 2.20 -0.79 -12.08
N ARG A 56 3.33 -0.11 -12.18
CA ARG A 56 4.61 -0.78 -12.08
C ARG A 56 4.79 -1.30 -10.66
N HIS A 57 4.90 -2.61 -10.49
CA HIS A 57 4.99 -3.26 -9.18
C HIS A 57 6.16 -4.24 -9.15
N TRP A 58 6.53 -4.64 -7.94
CA TRP A 58 7.69 -5.46 -7.63
C TRP A 58 9.00 -4.78 -8.07
N ASN A 59 9.10 -3.46 -7.84
CA ASN A 59 10.33 -2.72 -8.03
C ASN A 59 11.37 -3.10 -6.95
N THR A 60 12.54 -2.48 -6.99
CA THR A 60 13.53 -2.60 -5.90
C THR A 60 12.87 -2.16 -4.61
N GLY A 61 12.83 -3.03 -3.60
CA GLY A 61 12.15 -2.77 -2.34
C GLY A 61 12.62 -1.53 -1.57
N ASP A 62 12.26 -1.45 -0.30
CA ASP A 62 12.63 -0.33 0.56
C ASP A 62 14.13 -0.33 0.90
N ASP A 63 14.79 -1.51 0.92
CA ASP A 63 16.24 -1.62 1.01
C ASP A 63 16.88 -2.00 -0.35
N PRO A 64 17.28 -1.02 -1.16
CA PRO A 64 17.85 -1.31 -2.49
C PRO A 64 19.22 -2.04 -2.42
N ALA A 65 19.83 -2.18 -1.24
CA ALA A 65 21.12 -2.83 -1.07
C ALA A 65 21.03 -4.35 -0.84
N ASP A 66 19.86 -4.87 -0.44
CA ASP A 66 19.68 -6.29 -0.12
C ASP A 66 19.41 -7.17 -1.35
N GLY A 67 19.11 -6.56 -2.49
CA GLY A 67 18.80 -7.23 -3.75
C GLY A 67 17.41 -7.85 -3.81
N CYS A 68 16.54 -7.56 -2.83
CA CYS A 68 15.16 -7.96 -2.79
C CYS A 68 14.28 -6.98 -3.58
N ASN A 69 13.14 -7.44 -4.02
CA ASN A 69 12.08 -6.60 -4.53
C ASN A 69 10.94 -6.50 -3.50
N THR A 70 10.03 -5.56 -3.67
CA THR A 70 8.87 -5.36 -2.77
C THR A 70 8.18 -6.67 -2.39
N ARG A 71 7.93 -7.57 -3.38
CA ARG A 71 7.30 -8.86 -3.10
C ARG A 71 8.12 -9.72 -2.12
N ALA A 72 9.43 -9.77 -2.29
CA ALA A 72 10.31 -10.56 -1.44
C ALA A 72 10.41 -9.98 -0.03
N GLU A 73 10.48 -8.65 0.09
CA GLU A 73 10.49 -7.96 1.37
C GLU A 73 9.20 -8.19 2.17
N VAL A 74 8.01 -8.10 1.53
CA VAL A 74 6.74 -8.46 2.19
C VAL A 74 6.76 -9.90 2.68
N LEU A 75 7.25 -10.85 1.87
CA LEU A 75 7.39 -12.25 2.30
C LEU A 75 8.36 -12.42 3.47
N LEU A 76 9.45 -11.66 3.52
CA LEU A 76 10.40 -11.69 4.64
C LEU A 76 9.77 -11.10 5.91
N HIS A 77 9.03 -10.00 5.77
CA HIS A 77 8.38 -9.33 6.88
C HIS A 77 7.26 -10.18 7.52
N GLU A 78 6.44 -10.84 6.70
CA GLU A 78 5.29 -11.63 7.18
C GLU A 78 5.61 -13.08 7.54
N ALA A 79 6.87 -13.51 7.42
CA ALA A 79 7.23 -14.88 7.73
C ALA A 79 7.10 -15.20 9.23
N ILE A 80 6.33 -16.25 9.58
CA ILE A 80 6.27 -16.80 10.95
C ILE A 80 7.59 -17.43 11.30
N THR A 81 8.11 -18.24 10.37
CA THR A 81 9.47 -18.78 10.44
C THR A 81 10.25 -18.17 9.31
N PRO A 82 11.32 -17.41 9.59
CA PRO A 82 12.10 -16.77 8.54
C PRO A 82 12.62 -17.79 7.51
N PRO A 83 12.54 -17.49 6.20
CA PRO A 83 13.18 -18.28 5.17
C PRO A 83 14.68 -18.00 5.10
N ASP A 84 15.43 -18.92 4.50
CA ASP A 84 16.80 -18.65 4.07
C ASP A 84 16.79 -17.74 2.83
N VAL A 85 17.65 -16.72 2.84
CA VAL A 85 17.81 -15.76 1.74
C VAL A 85 19.06 -16.10 0.95
N GLY A 86 18.88 -16.59 -0.26
CA GLY A 86 19.96 -16.90 -1.19
C GLY A 86 20.29 -15.75 -2.16
N ALA A 87 21.24 -15.98 -3.05
CA ALA A 87 21.67 -14.99 -4.04
C ALA A 87 20.48 -14.46 -4.89
N GLY A 88 20.42 -13.14 -5.07
CA GLY A 88 19.32 -12.46 -5.76
C GLY A 88 17.99 -12.55 -5.02
N CYS A 89 18.05 -12.54 -3.70
CA CYS A 89 16.89 -12.61 -2.79
C CYS A 89 15.97 -13.83 -3.02
N ARG A 90 16.55 -14.98 -3.37
CA ARG A 90 15.77 -16.21 -3.53
C ARG A 90 15.46 -16.80 -2.17
N LEU A 91 14.18 -16.85 -1.81
CA LEU A 91 13.69 -17.39 -0.55
C LEU A 91 13.54 -18.91 -0.62
N SER A 92 14.02 -19.62 0.43
CA SER A 92 13.87 -21.07 0.59
C SER A 92 13.55 -21.45 2.03
N GLY A 93 12.70 -22.45 2.22
CA GLY A 93 12.15 -22.74 3.55
C GLY A 93 11.20 -21.65 4.02
N GLY A 94 11.12 -21.47 5.33
CA GLY A 94 10.20 -20.53 5.95
C GLY A 94 8.77 -21.03 6.10
N SER A 95 7.95 -20.25 6.80
CA SER A 95 6.50 -20.49 6.89
C SER A 95 5.73 -19.18 7.04
N TRP A 96 4.51 -19.16 6.51
CA TRP A 96 3.61 -18.00 6.48
C TRP A 96 2.20 -18.43 6.84
N PHE A 97 1.39 -17.50 7.31
CA PHE A 97 -0.02 -17.73 7.60
C PHE A 97 -0.89 -16.85 6.71
N SER A 98 -1.60 -17.48 5.78
CA SER A 98 -2.64 -16.81 5.00
C SER A 98 -3.90 -16.70 5.85
N TYR A 99 -4.22 -15.47 6.27
CA TYR A 99 -5.37 -15.26 7.13
C TYR A 99 -6.71 -15.36 6.36
N TYR A 100 -6.72 -15.19 5.04
CA TYR A 100 -7.93 -15.29 4.22
C TYR A 100 -8.58 -16.67 4.32
N ASP A 101 -7.79 -17.70 4.40
CA ASP A 101 -8.23 -19.11 4.41
C ASP A 101 -7.65 -19.94 5.57
N ALA A 102 -7.10 -19.26 6.57
CA ALA A 102 -6.49 -19.85 7.78
C ALA A 102 -5.48 -20.95 7.46
N THR A 103 -4.67 -20.77 6.41
CA THR A 103 -3.74 -21.79 5.93
C THR A 103 -2.30 -21.44 6.26
N VAL A 104 -1.55 -22.38 6.89
CA VAL A 104 -0.10 -22.28 7.03
C VAL A 104 0.55 -22.78 5.74
N VAL A 105 1.43 -21.95 5.16
CA VAL A 105 2.16 -22.23 3.92
C VAL A 105 3.66 -22.31 4.20
N THR A 106 4.33 -23.32 3.68
CA THR A 106 5.77 -23.55 3.89
C THR A 106 6.61 -23.33 2.63
N SER A 107 6.04 -22.69 1.61
CA SER A 107 6.72 -22.36 0.36
C SER A 107 6.30 -20.98 -0.13
N ALA A 108 7.24 -20.06 -0.25
CA ALA A 108 7.02 -18.72 -0.81
C ALA A 108 6.39 -18.75 -2.22
N GLY A 109 6.63 -19.81 -2.98
CA GLY A 109 6.05 -19.99 -4.33
C GLY A 109 4.56 -20.32 -4.33
N SER A 110 3.97 -20.70 -3.20
CA SER A 110 2.54 -20.98 -3.05
C SER A 110 1.73 -19.77 -2.56
N LEU A 111 2.42 -18.65 -2.31
CA LEU A 111 1.84 -17.36 -1.90
C LEU A 111 1.85 -16.39 -3.08
N ASP A 112 0.79 -15.63 -3.19
CA ASP A 112 0.75 -14.35 -3.90
C ASP A 112 0.84 -13.23 -2.85
N ILE A 113 1.39 -12.07 -3.23
CA ILE A 113 1.21 -10.83 -2.47
C ILE A 113 -0.01 -10.13 -3.05
N ASP A 114 -1.04 -10.04 -2.24
CA ASP A 114 -2.28 -9.37 -2.57
C ASP A 114 -2.16 -7.86 -2.31
N HIS A 115 -2.61 -7.05 -3.26
CA HIS A 115 -2.92 -5.65 -2.99
C HIS A 115 -4.27 -5.62 -2.29
N MET A 116 -4.34 -5.11 -1.06
CA MET A 116 -5.58 -5.09 -0.26
C MET A 116 -6.76 -4.54 -1.08
N VAL A 117 -6.62 -3.39 -1.69
CA VAL A 117 -7.50 -2.94 -2.77
C VAL A 117 -6.82 -3.28 -4.09
N PRO A 118 -7.37 -4.18 -4.91
CA PRO A 118 -6.75 -4.64 -6.16
C PRO A 118 -6.40 -3.50 -7.11
N LEU A 119 -5.35 -3.67 -7.93
CA LEU A 119 -4.90 -2.60 -8.84
C LEU A 119 -5.99 -2.13 -9.81
N ALA A 120 -6.85 -3.05 -10.24
CA ALA A 120 -7.96 -2.73 -11.14
C ALA A 120 -9.06 -1.97 -10.40
N GLU A 121 -9.37 -2.40 -9.18
CA GLU A 121 -10.30 -1.74 -8.28
C GLU A 121 -9.82 -0.32 -7.90
N ALA A 122 -8.55 -0.19 -7.55
CA ALA A 122 -7.96 1.13 -7.29
C ALA A 122 -8.04 2.05 -8.51
N TRP A 123 -7.88 1.49 -9.74
CA TRP A 123 -8.06 2.26 -10.98
C TRP A 123 -9.48 2.82 -11.09
N ASP A 124 -10.47 1.97 -10.87
CA ASP A 124 -11.89 2.33 -10.95
C ASP A 124 -12.26 3.37 -9.89
N SER A 125 -11.70 3.22 -8.71
CA SER A 125 -11.88 4.07 -7.53
C SER A 125 -11.11 5.41 -7.58
N GLY A 126 -10.48 5.77 -8.70
CA GLY A 126 -9.85 7.09 -8.89
C GLY A 126 -8.37 7.09 -9.24
N ALA A 127 -7.63 5.97 -9.10
CA ALA A 127 -6.22 5.92 -9.49
C ALA A 127 -5.98 6.08 -11.01
N SER A 128 -7.03 6.01 -11.81
CA SER A 128 -7.02 6.36 -13.23
C SER A 128 -6.50 7.79 -13.48
N ALA A 129 -6.84 8.72 -12.58
CA ALA A 129 -6.42 10.12 -12.65
C ALA A 129 -5.00 10.38 -12.08
N TRP A 130 -4.38 9.40 -11.42
CA TRP A 130 -3.07 9.60 -10.79
C TRP A 130 -1.94 9.66 -11.81
N THR A 131 -0.81 10.23 -11.40
CA THR A 131 0.44 10.12 -12.15
C THR A 131 0.94 8.67 -12.15
N ALA A 132 1.76 8.31 -13.13
CA ALA A 132 2.39 6.98 -13.16
C ALA A 132 3.22 6.71 -11.90
N GLN A 133 3.90 7.73 -11.37
CA GLN A 133 4.69 7.62 -10.15
C GLN A 133 3.81 7.30 -8.93
N ARG A 134 2.63 7.95 -8.78
CA ARG A 134 1.71 7.68 -7.67
C ARG A 134 1.13 6.26 -7.76
N ARG A 135 0.80 5.78 -8.97
CA ARG A 135 0.37 4.40 -9.17
C ARG A 135 1.48 3.39 -8.87
N GLU A 136 2.74 3.70 -9.19
CA GLU A 136 3.90 2.87 -8.83
C GLU A 136 4.09 2.84 -7.31
N ALA A 137 3.99 3.99 -6.62
CA ALA A 137 4.06 4.06 -5.17
C ALA A 137 2.96 3.24 -4.49
N TYR A 138 1.72 3.34 -4.98
CA TYR A 138 0.60 2.52 -4.52
C TYR A 138 0.87 1.01 -4.66
N ALA A 139 1.35 0.61 -5.83
CA ALA A 139 1.56 -0.81 -6.14
C ALA A 139 2.75 -1.45 -5.39
N ASN A 140 3.56 -0.64 -4.70
CA ASN A 140 4.71 -1.08 -3.91
C ASN A 140 4.64 -0.54 -2.47
N ASP A 141 3.44 -0.20 -1.97
CA ASP A 141 3.27 0.44 -0.67
C ASP A 141 3.56 -0.51 0.49
N GLN A 142 4.74 -0.41 1.06
CA GLN A 142 5.15 -1.07 2.30
C GLN A 142 5.00 -0.15 3.54
N GLY A 143 4.54 1.09 3.34
CA GLY A 143 4.34 2.05 4.42
C GLY A 143 3.12 1.76 5.31
N ALA A 144 2.30 0.78 4.94
CA ALA A 144 1.22 0.24 5.77
C ALA A 144 1.14 -1.28 5.59
N GLU A 145 1.18 -2.02 6.70
CA GLU A 145 1.18 -3.50 6.68
C GLU A 145 -0.01 -4.10 5.92
N ALA A 146 -1.15 -3.41 5.95
CA ALA A 146 -2.36 -3.85 5.27
C ALA A 146 -2.35 -3.63 3.76
N SER A 147 -1.48 -2.77 3.21
CA SER A 147 -1.48 -2.45 1.77
C SER A 147 -1.14 -3.64 0.89
N LEU A 148 -0.19 -4.47 1.35
CA LEU A 148 0.33 -5.67 0.66
C LEU A 148 0.38 -6.83 1.65
N VAL A 149 -0.32 -7.92 1.36
CA VAL A 149 -0.42 -9.06 2.27
C VAL A 149 -0.09 -10.38 1.60
N ALA A 150 0.68 -11.25 2.28
CA ALA A 150 1.00 -12.58 1.80
C ALA A 150 -0.15 -13.55 2.07
N VAL A 151 -0.81 -14.00 1.03
CA VAL A 151 -1.95 -14.92 1.11
C VAL A 151 -1.75 -16.11 0.17
N THR A 152 -2.51 -17.19 0.37
CA THR A 152 -2.48 -18.30 -0.61
C THR A 152 -2.81 -17.80 -2.01
N ALA A 153 -2.07 -18.26 -3.00
CA ALA A 153 -2.33 -17.93 -4.41
C ALA A 153 -3.77 -18.31 -4.83
N ARG A 154 -4.36 -19.33 -4.17
CA ARG A 154 -5.75 -19.72 -4.40
C ARG A 154 -6.73 -18.64 -3.95
N SER A 155 -6.58 -18.12 -2.73
CA SER A 155 -7.47 -17.10 -2.18
C SER A 155 -7.32 -15.78 -2.93
N ASN A 156 -6.07 -15.36 -3.22
CA ASN A 156 -5.81 -14.18 -4.01
C ASN A 156 -6.49 -14.22 -5.39
N ARG A 157 -6.34 -15.35 -6.10
CA ARG A 157 -6.96 -15.52 -7.42
C ARG A 157 -8.49 -15.64 -7.37
N SER A 158 -9.05 -16.10 -6.25
CA SER A 158 -10.49 -16.10 -6.02
C SER A 158 -11.03 -14.69 -5.78
N LYS A 159 -10.27 -13.85 -5.06
CA LYS A 159 -10.57 -12.43 -4.86
C LYS A 159 -10.51 -11.66 -6.18
N ALA A 160 -9.49 -11.90 -6.98
CA ALA A 160 -9.25 -11.21 -8.26
C ALA A 160 -9.26 -9.67 -8.09
N ASP A 161 -10.11 -8.96 -8.80
CA ASP A 161 -10.29 -7.51 -8.73
C ASP A 161 -11.64 -7.10 -8.09
N GLN A 162 -12.23 -8.01 -7.30
CA GLN A 162 -13.52 -7.83 -6.65
C GLN A 162 -13.40 -7.01 -5.35
N ASP A 163 -14.42 -6.19 -5.10
CA ASP A 163 -14.64 -5.44 -3.87
C ASP A 163 -15.35 -6.26 -2.78
N PRO A 164 -15.55 -5.75 -1.55
CA PRO A 164 -16.23 -6.46 -0.47
C PRO A 164 -17.73 -6.76 -0.69
N ALA A 165 -18.38 -6.14 -1.68
CA ALA A 165 -19.73 -6.50 -2.06
C ALA A 165 -19.77 -7.80 -2.91
N GLN A 166 -18.65 -8.14 -3.53
CA GLN A 166 -18.55 -9.27 -4.46
C GLN A 166 -17.74 -10.43 -3.88
N TRP A 167 -16.77 -10.16 -3.02
CA TRP A 167 -15.90 -11.17 -2.43
C TRP A 167 -15.48 -10.82 -1.00
N LEU A 168 -15.49 -11.83 -0.14
CA LEU A 168 -14.92 -11.79 1.20
C LEU A 168 -14.03 -13.02 1.42
N PRO A 169 -13.03 -12.95 2.33
CA PRO A 169 -12.26 -14.12 2.75
C PRO A 169 -13.19 -15.28 3.14
N PRO A 170 -12.87 -16.54 2.79
CA PRO A 170 -13.68 -17.69 3.15
C PRO A 170 -13.80 -17.92 4.66
N VAL A 171 -12.89 -17.37 5.45
CA VAL A 171 -12.92 -17.44 6.92
C VAL A 171 -13.70 -16.25 7.46
N THR A 172 -14.92 -16.48 7.95
CA THR A 172 -15.80 -15.41 8.40
C THR A 172 -15.29 -14.62 9.60
N SER A 173 -14.50 -15.25 10.48
CA SER A 173 -13.94 -14.58 11.67
C SER A 173 -12.91 -13.48 11.34
N VAL A 174 -12.45 -13.39 10.10
CA VAL A 174 -11.50 -12.34 9.69
C VAL A 174 -12.18 -11.21 8.90
N HIS A 175 -13.50 -11.26 8.71
CA HIS A 175 -14.19 -10.24 7.92
C HIS A 175 -14.02 -8.84 8.48
N CYS A 176 -14.11 -8.66 9.81
CA CYS A 176 -13.92 -7.34 10.44
C CYS A 176 -12.50 -6.78 10.16
N ARG A 177 -11.48 -7.62 10.35
CA ARG A 177 -10.10 -7.28 10.01
C ARG A 177 -9.99 -6.91 8.53
N TYR A 178 -10.47 -7.75 7.63
CA TYR A 178 -10.38 -7.53 6.18
C TYR A 178 -11.04 -6.21 5.75
N VAL A 179 -12.23 -5.92 6.27
CA VAL A 179 -12.96 -4.67 5.98
C VAL A 179 -12.22 -3.47 6.55
N GLY A 180 -11.67 -3.58 7.77
CA GLY A 180 -10.84 -2.53 8.37
C GLY A 180 -9.60 -2.22 7.52
N GLU A 181 -8.89 -3.25 7.05
CA GLU A 181 -7.72 -3.13 6.17
C GLU A 181 -8.09 -2.54 4.80
N TRP A 182 -9.21 -2.95 4.22
CA TRP A 182 -9.74 -2.41 2.96
C TRP A 182 -10.04 -0.91 3.07
N VAL A 183 -10.82 -0.52 4.07
CA VAL A 183 -11.21 0.88 4.32
C VAL A 183 -9.97 1.73 4.64
N GLY A 184 -9.06 1.22 5.47
CA GLY A 184 -7.81 1.89 5.78
C GLY A 184 -6.96 2.15 4.54
N THR A 185 -6.87 1.19 3.64
CA THR A 185 -6.15 1.33 2.36
C THR A 185 -6.81 2.37 1.45
N LYS A 186 -8.16 2.35 1.34
CA LYS A 186 -8.87 3.38 0.55
C LYS A 186 -8.67 4.78 1.13
N LEU A 187 -8.78 4.96 2.45
CA LEU A 187 -8.52 6.24 3.13
C LEU A 187 -7.07 6.71 2.96
N ARG A 188 -6.11 5.80 3.16
CA ARG A 188 -4.68 6.09 2.99
C ARG A 188 -4.38 6.68 1.61
N TRP A 189 -4.99 6.16 0.56
CA TRP A 189 -4.72 6.56 -0.81
C TRP A 189 -5.74 7.53 -1.40
N GLY A 190 -6.80 7.89 -0.66
CA GLY A 190 -7.88 8.77 -1.12
C GLY A 190 -8.68 8.14 -2.27
N LEU A 191 -8.92 6.83 -2.21
CA LEU A 191 -9.74 6.10 -3.17
C LEU A 191 -11.22 6.25 -2.82
N ALA A 192 -12.06 6.32 -3.85
CA ALA A 192 -13.50 6.36 -3.70
C ALA A 192 -14.09 4.94 -3.55
N VAL A 193 -15.37 4.88 -3.24
CA VAL A 193 -16.24 3.71 -3.30
C VAL A 193 -17.43 4.00 -4.19
N ASP A 194 -18.00 2.97 -4.82
CA ASP A 194 -19.29 3.11 -5.49
C ASP A 194 -20.47 2.90 -4.52
N ASP A 195 -21.70 3.09 -5.00
CA ASP A 195 -22.92 2.95 -4.19
C ASP A 195 -23.12 1.53 -3.67
N VAL A 196 -22.69 0.51 -4.39
CA VAL A 196 -22.85 -0.91 -4.01
C VAL A 196 -21.80 -1.27 -2.98
N GLU A 197 -20.55 -0.87 -3.20
CA GLU A 197 -19.45 -1.10 -2.27
C GLU A 197 -19.71 -0.42 -0.92
N VAL A 198 -20.13 0.86 -0.91
CA VAL A 198 -20.38 1.58 0.36
C VAL A 198 -21.49 0.95 1.18
N ILE A 199 -22.55 0.47 0.53
CA ILE A 199 -23.63 -0.25 1.23
C ILE A 199 -23.12 -1.56 1.84
N ALA A 200 -22.31 -2.33 1.11
CA ALA A 200 -21.70 -3.54 1.62
C ALA A 200 -20.78 -3.27 2.82
N LEU A 201 -19.93 -2.24 2.71
CA LEU A 201 -19.03 -1.83 3.80
C LEU A 201 -19.80 -1.37 5.05
N GLN A 202 -20.90 -0.62 4.90
CA GLN A 202 -21.77 -0.21 6.01
C GLN A 202 -22.41 -1.41 6.72
N ASN A 203 -22.90 -2.39 5.95
CA ASN A 203 -23.47 -3.60 6.53
C ASN A 203 -22.41 -4.39 7.30
N LEU A 204 -21.23 -4.61 6.72
CA LEU A 204 -20.11 -5.30 7.36
C LEU A 204 -19.63 -4.55 8.62
N ALA A 205 -19.52 -3.23 8.56
CA ALA A 205 -19.14 -2.43 9.71
C ALA A 205 -20.14 -2.54 10.87
N SER A 206 -21.45 -2.70 10.58
CA SER A 206 -22.48 -2.91 11.60
C SER A 206 -22.33 -4.25 12.34
N GLU A 207 -21.72 -5.24 11.69
CA GLU A 207 -21.43 -6.57 12.26
C GLU A 207 -20.10 -6.58 13.05
N CYS A 208 -19.31 -5.49 12.97
CA CYS A 208 -17.99 -5.36 13.57
C CYS A 208 -17.93 -4.27 14.66
N PRO A 209 -18.76 -4.34 15.71
CA PRO A 209 -18.77 -3.32 16.77
C PRO A 209 -17.43 -3.30 17.52
N GLY A 210 -16.82 -2.12 17.62
CA GLY A 210 -15.55 -1.91 18.32
C GLY A 210 -14.31 -2.07 17.43
N GLU A 211 -14.46 -2.45 16.16
CA GLU A 211 -13.36 -2.41 15.20
C GLU A 211 -12.95 -0.97 14.89
N THR A 212 -11.65 -0.72 14.77
CA THR A 212 -11.09 0.59 14.44
C THR A 212 -10.18 0.49 13.24
N VAL A 213 -10.13 1.57 12.46
CA VAL A 213 -9.22 1.73 11.32
C VAL A 213 -8.17 2.76 11.68
N THR A 214 -6.91 2.39 11.55
CA THR A 214 -5.77 3.31 11.66
C THR A 214 -5.09 3.43 10.32
N TYR A 215 -4.89 4.65 9.84
CA TYR A 215 -4.21 4.91 8.58
C TYR A 215 -3.40 6.20 8.62
N GLU A 216 -2.36 6.26 7.81
CA GLU A 216 -1.63 7.49 7.49
C GLU A 216 -1.85 7.80 6.01
N PRO A 217 -2.30 9.02 5.64
CA PRO A 217 -2.44 9.41 4.24
C PRO A 217 -1.13 9.25 3.46
N ALA A 218 -1.16 8.56 2.33
CA ALA A 218 -0.03 8.46 1.43
C ALA A 218 0.17 9.77 0.67
N LEU A 219 1.41 10.29 0.64
CA LEU A 219 1.80 11.55 0.00
C LEU A 219 1.79 11.49 -1.53
#